data_1df97f96d8b5ecf836062d6281595fb4
#
_entry.id   1df97f96d8b5ecf836062d6281595fb4
#
_cell.length_a   1.000
_cell.length_b   1.000
_cell.length_c   1.000
_cell.angle_alpha   90.00
_cell.angle_beta   90.00
_cell.angle_gamma   90.00
#
_symmetry.space_group_name_H-M   'P 1'
#
loop_
_entity.id
_entity.type
_entity.pdbx_description
1 polymer ?
#
loop_
_entity_poly.entity_id
_entity_poly.type
_entity_poly.pdbx_seq_one_letter_code
_entity_poly.pdbx_strand_id
1 'polypeptide(L)'
;MKSRMKHLKHFGWLLAALCLTACQQADEGWLQESLTYCDVQVHRTLMQLRGDSGRIDYTMTPRNIGPDEARWNRRSVLTPEEWTAGFFPGILWLDYEQTQDTMVLREARSFTERLGYLARQKVYDHDLGFIMIGSYLNGYRLTQDAAYKKVLLAAADSLATLFNPQVGTLLSWPRNVGMFGGHNTIMDNMINLELLLWAAENGGSERLRDIAVSHADTTMTYHFRPDATSFHVAVYDSLSGRHLYNCTHQGAADSTMWARGQAWAIYGFTMMADYTRQERFLDMACRTADVYLERLPDETLVPFWDFSRSDFRDASAACVVASALVRLSELTGVQDYLDKATTMLRTLSAEPYRCGDARPAFLQHSVGNYPAGSEIDYSINYADYYYLEALIRLQRCRQRR
;
A
#
# COMPACT_ATOMS: atom_id res chain seq x y z
N MET A 1 -35.78 36.88 -37.72
CA MET A 1 -35.80 36.01 -36.52
C MET A 1 -34.84 34.79 -36.59
N LYS A 2 -34.58 34.17 -37.74
CA LYS A 2 -33.72 32.97 -37.83
C LYS A 2 -32.21 33.21 -37.60
N SER A 3 -31.68 34.43 -37.76
CA SER A 3 -30.25 34.75 -37.57
C SER A 3 -29.84 34.87 -36.07
N ARG A 4 -30.71 35.42 -35.22
CA ARG A 4 -30.43 35.59 -33.78
C ARG A 4 -30.39 34.26 -32.99
N MET A 5 -31.11 33.24 -33.45
CA MET A 5 -31.12 31.92 -32.79
C MET A 5 -29.87 31.09 -33.02
N LYS A 6 -29.11 31.33 -34.12
CA LYS A 6 -27.85 30.64 -34.39
C LYS A 6 -26.72 31.15 -33.48
N HIS A 7 -26.66 32.45 -33.19
CA HIS A 7 -25.65 33.05 -32.31
C HIS A 7 -25.86 32.65 -30.82
N LEU A 8 -27.09 32.48 -30.35
CA LEU A 8 -27.35 32.01 -28.97
C LEU A 8 -26.93 30.54 -28.75
N LYS A 9 -27.08 29.68 -29.75
CA LYS A 9 -26.63 28.29 -29.66
C LYS A 9 -25.10 28.19 -29.60
N HIS A 10 -24.36 28.97 -30.39
CA HIS A 10 -22.88 28.98 -30.35
C HIS A 10 -22.33 29.55 -29.04
N PHE A 11 -23.00 30.56 -28.45
CA PHE A 11 -22.61 31.13 -27.16
C PHE A 11 -22.84 30.16 -25.99
N GLY A 12 -23.90 29.35 -26.03
CA GLY A 12 -24.18 28.31 -25.06
C GLY A 12 -23.15 27.17 -25.08
N TRP A 13 -22.69 26.78 -26.26
CA TRP A 13 -21.64 25.77 -26.43
C TRP A 13 -20.25 26.26 -25.96
N LEU A 14 -19.92 27.53 -26.19
CA LEU A 14 -18.69 28.15 -25.71
C LEU A 14 -18.66 28.30 -24.18
N LEU A 15 -19.78 28.68 -23.57
CA LEU A 15 -19.91 28.78 -22.13
C LEU A 15 -19.84 27.37 -21.47
N ALA A 16 -20.49 26.38 -22.05
CA ALA A 16 -20.41 24.98 -21.56
C ALA A 16 -19.00 24.41 -21.70
N ALA A 17 -18.30 24.67 -22.80
CA ALA A 17 -16.91 24.27 -22.99
C ALA A 17 -15.95 24.98 -22.02
N LEU A 18 -16.15 26.29 -21.76
CA LEU A 18 -15.38 27.06 -20.79
C LEU A 18 -15.65 26.59 -19.35
N CYS A 19 -16.88 26.25 -19.01
CA CYS A 19 -17.21 25.66 -17.70
C CYS A 19 -16.61 24.24 -17.54
N LEU A 20 -16.62 23.42 -18.58
CA LEU A 20 -16.01 22.10 -18.57
C LEU A 20 -14.48 22.16 -18.43
N THR A 21 -13.82 23.09 -19.14
CA THR A 21 -12.36 23.29 -19.00
C THR A 21 -11.99 23.89 -17.65
N ALA A 22 -12.78 24.80 -17.10
CA ALA A 22 -12.57 25.36 -15.76
C ALA A 22 -12.78 24.31 -14.65
N CYS A 23 -13.80 23.43 -14.78
CA CYS A 23 -13.99 22.30 -13.88
C CYS A 23 -12.87 21.28 -13.99
N GLN A 24 -12.39 20.96 -15.19
CA GLN A 24 -11.23 20.06 -15.36
C GLN A 24 -9.95 20.67 -14.78
N GLN A 25 -9.68 21.96 -15.00
CA GLN A 25 -8.52 22.64 -14.40
C GLN A 25 -8.58 22.69 -12.88
N ALA A 26 -9.75 22.92 -12.29
CA ALA A 26 -9.95 22.88 -10.84
C ALA A 26 -9.82 21.44 -10.30
N ASP A 27 -10.22 20.45 -11.09
CA ASP A 27 -10.12 19.03 -10.74
C ASP A 27 -8.67 18.50 -10.80
N GLU A 28 -7.80 19.09 -11.59
CA GLU A 28 -6.37 18.73 -11.67
C GLU A 28 -5.51 19.48 -10.64
N GLY A 29 -5.92 20.69 -10.24
CA GLY A 29 -5.13 21.58 -9.38
C GLY A 29 -4.82 20.96 -8.01
N TRP A 30 -5.81 20.33 -7.35
CA TRP A 30 -5.62 19.72 -6.03
C TRP A 30 -4.64 18.53 -6.07
N LEU A 31 -4.63 17.75 -7.15
CA LEU A 31 -3.74 16.61 -7.30
C LEU A 31 -2.29 17.07 -7.42
N GLN A 32 -2.04 18.08 -8.24
CA GLN A 32 -0.70 18.67 -8.36
C GLN A 32 -0.26 19.35 -7.06
N GLU A 33 -1.17 20.04 -6.36
CA GLU A 33 -0.90 20.62 -5.04
C GLU A 33 -0.52 19.53 -4.03
N SER A 34 -1.24 18.40 -4.02
CA SER A 34 -0.95 17.28 -3.13
C SER A 34 0.40 16.63 -3.42
N LEU A 35 0.77 16.45 -4.68
CA LEU A 35 2.10 15.95 -5.06
C LEU A 35 3.21 16.93 -4.64
N THR A 36 3.02 18.23 -4.87
CA THR A 36 3.97 19.26 -4.42
C THR A 36 4.10 19.28 -2.89
N TYR A 37 2.99 19.09 -2.19
CA TYR A 37 3.02 18.97 -0.73
C TYR A 37 3.84 17.76 -0.26
N CYS A 38 3.71 16.61 -0.90
CA CYS A 38 4.50 15.43 -0.57
C CYS A 38 6.00 15.69 -0.75
N ASP A 39 6.42 16.33 -1.84
CA ASP A 39 7.81 16.75 -2.09
C ASP A 39 8.34 17.65 -0.97
N VAL A 40 7.59 18.69 -0.59
CA VAL A 40 7.96 19.55 0.54
C VAL A 40 8.15 18.75 1.83
N GLN A 41 7.27 17.81 2.13
CA GLN A 41 7.37 16.99 3.34
C GLN A 41 8.55 16.00 3.28
N VAL A 42 8.89 15.45 2.11
CA VAL A 42 10.09 14.65 1.89
C VAL A 42 11.33 15.46 2.25
N HIS A 43 11.45 16.69 1.74
CA HIS A 43 12.58 17.57 2.04
C HIS A 43 12.66 17.90 3.53
N ARG A 44 11.53 18.19 4.20
CA ARG A 44 11.46 18.44 5.65
C ARG A 44 11.90 17.22 6.45
N THR A 45 11.47 16.01 6.05
CA THR A 45 11.93 14.75 6.65
C THR A 45 13.44 14.60 6.51
N LEU A 46 13.99 14.77 5.31
CA LEU A 46 15.43 14.66 5.09
C LEU A 46 16.24 15.69 5.87
N MET A 47 15.75 16.92 6.00
CA MET A 47 16.38 17.93 6.87
C MET A 47 16.37 17.50 8.34
N GLN A 48 15.25 16.97 8.83
CA GLN A 48 15.15 16.47 10.20
C GLN A 48 16.10 15.29 10.46
N LEU A 49 16.26 14.38 9.50
CA LEU A 49 17.13 13.20 9.62
C LEU A 49 18.62 13.58 9.65
N ARG A 50 19.01 14.67 8.97
CA ARG A 50 20.40 15.18 9.02
C ARG A 50 20.77 15.75 10.38
N GLY A 51 19.81 16.33 11.09
CA GLY A 51 20.04 16.96 12.41
C GLY A 51 21.22 17.92 12.41
N ASP A 52 21.77 18.17 13.59
CA ASP A 52 22.90 19.09 13.79
C ASP A 52 24.23 18.59 13.17
N SER A 53 24.35 17.28 12.94
CA SER A 53 25.54 16.69 12.33
C SER A 53 25.66 16.95 10.82
N GLY A 54 24.58 17.37 10.17
CA GLY A 54 24.46 17.50 8.72
C GLY A 54 24.52 16.17 7.96
N ARG A 55 24.52 15.01 8.66
CA ARG A 55 24.64 13.68 8.10
C ARG A 55 23.42 12.81 8.47
N ILE A 56 22.94 12.01 7.54
CA ILE A 56 21.89 11.04 7.77
C ILE A 56 22.50 9.71 8.22
N ASP A 57 21.94 9.15 9.28
CA ASP A 57 22.22 7.79 9.70
C ASP A 57 21.26 6.84 8.97
N TYR A 58 21.72 6.20 7.90
CA TYR A 58 20.94 5.26 7.08
C TYR A 58 20.70 3.90 7.75
N THR A 59 21.22 3.67 8.95
CA THR A 59 20.90 2.48 9.75
C THR A 59 19.58 2.65 10.53
N MET A 60 19.00 3.85 10.47
CA MET A 60 17.77 4.23 11.16
C MET A 60 16.74 4.76 10.14
N THR A 61 15.59 4.15 10.06
CA THR A 61 14.49 4.56 9.18
C THR A 61 13.38 5.31 9.94
N PRO A 62 12.74 6.35 9.37
CA PRO A 62 11.50 6.92 9.91
C PRO A 62 10.41 5.85 10.01
N ARG A 63 9.71 5.81 11.15
CA ARG A 63 8.62 4.85 11.39
C ARG A 63 7.28 5.55 11.55
N ASN A 64 7.16 6.39 12.57
CA ASN A 64 5.91 7.05 12.94
C ASN A 64 6.17 8.37 13.67
N ILE A 65 5.10 9.20 13.82
CA ILE A 65 5.07 10.38 14.67
C ILE A 65 3.80 10.28 15.51
N GLY A 66 3.95 10.33 16.83
CA GLY A 66 2.82 10.27 17.76
C GLY A 66 1.95 11.53 17.73
N PRO A 67 0.73 11.48 18.33
CA PRO A 67 -0.21 12.61 18.32
C PRO A 67 0.37 13.90 18.88
N ASP A 68 1.21 13.80 19.91
CA ASP A 68 1.84 14.95 20.60
C ASP A 68 3.29 15.20 20.15
N GLU A 69 3.76 14.54 19.08
CA GLU A 69 5.12 14.62 18.58
C GLU A 69 5.20 15.43 17.28
N ALA A 70 6.36 16.06 17.06
CA ALA A 70 6.65 16.81 15.83
C ALA A 70 7.78 16.19 14.99
N ARG A 71 8.32 15.06 15.43
CA ARG A 71 9.49 14.41 14.82
C ARG A 71 9.28 12.94 14.63
N TRP A 72 9.88 12.39 13.56
CA TRP A 72 9.89 10.97 13.31
C TRP A 72 10.57 10.18 14.43
N ASN A 73 9.85 9.24 15.01
CA ASN A 73 10.43 8.11 15.70
C ASN A 73 11.11 7.22 14.67
N ARG A 74 12.34 6.80 14.96
CA ARG A 74 13.14 6.01 14.01
C ARG A 74 13.35 4.61 14.54
N ARG A 75 13.46 3.67 13.62
CA ARG A 75 13.75 2.26 13.92
C ARG A 75 15.03 1.82 13.22
N SER A 76 15.77 0.91 13.88
CA SER A 76 16.97 0.32 13.31
C SER A 76 16.61 -0.62 12.17
N VAL A 77 17.36 -0.53 11.07
CA VAL A 77 17.28 -1.46 9.95
C VAL A 77 18.41 -2.48 9.96
N LEU A 78 19.15 -2.60 11.05
CA LEU A 78 20.23 -3.58 11.22
C LEU A 78 19.73 -4.96 11.59
N THR A 79 18.45 -5.07 11.97
CA THR A 79 17.76 -6.31 12.28
C THR A 79 16.52 -6.47 11.40
N PRO A 80 16.05 -7.69 11.12
CA PRO A 80 14.97 -7.95 10.18
C PRO A 80 13.55 -7.69 10.75
N GLU A 81 13.43 -7.23 12.00
CA GLU A 81 12.13 -7.09 12.67
C GLU A 81 11.34 -5.85 12.19
N GLU A 82 12.03 -4.85 11.58
CA GLU A 82 11.37 -3.62 11.14
C GLU A 82 10.75 -3.79 9.76
N TRP A 83 9.54 -4.32 9.72
CA TRP A 83 8.81 -4.63 8.49
C TRP A 83 8.52 -3.41 7.62
N THR A 84 8.51 -2.21 8.22
CA THR A 84 8.26 -0.97 7.47
C THR A 84 9.50 -0.35 6.87
N ALA A 85 10.67 -0.97 7.02
CA ALA A 85 11.95 -0.40 6.60
C ALA A 85 12.01 -0.03 5.10
N GLY A 86 11.20 -0.68 4.27
CA GLY A 86 11.13 -0.44 2.83
C GLY A 86 10.30 0.79 2.42
N PHE A 87 9.39 1.28 3.26
CA PHE A 87 8.45 2.32 2.86
C PHE A 87 9.09 3.70 2.73
N PHE A 88 9.98 4.08 3.66
CA PHE A 88 10.64 5.39 3.53
C PHE A 88 11.53 5.50 2.29
N PRO A 89 12.44 4.55 1.99
CA PRO A 89 13.10 4.57 0.68
C PRO A 89 12.11 4.50 -0.48
N GLY A 90 10.98 3.80 -0.33
CA GLY A 90 9.90 3.79 -1.31
C GLY A 90 9.28 5.17 -1.56
N ILE A 91 9.02 5.93 -0.51
CA ILE A 91 8.57 7.33 -0.63
C ILE A 91 9.60 8.15 -1.42
N LEU A 92 10.89 8.00 -1.11
CA LEU A 92 11.95 8.72 -1.82
C LEU A 92 12.02 8.33 -3.31
N TRP A 93 11.83 7.06 -3.65
CA TRP A 93 11.78 6.62 -5.05
C TRP A 93 10.58 7.20 -5.79
N LEU A 94 9.40 7.20 -5.17
CA LEU A 94 8.17 7.75 -5.74
C LEU A 94 8.27 9.27 -5.91
N ASP A 95 8.87 9.96 -4.94
CA ASP A 95 9.12 11.40 -5.04
C ASP A 95 10.13 11.72 -6.15
N TYR A 96 11.24 10.97 -6.23
CA TYR A 96 12.19 11.11 -7.34
C TYR A 96 11.53 10.89 -8.71
N GLU A 97 10.61 9.97 -8.82
CA GLU A 97 9.85 9.75 -10.05
C GLU A 97 9.09 11.02 -10.49
N GLN A 98 8.50 11.74 -9.54
CA GLN A 98 7.73 12.96 -9.80
C GLN A 98 8.61 14.19 -10.06
N THR A 99 9.70 14.32 -9.32
CA THR A 99 10.49 15.55 -9.27
C THR A 99 11.78 15.50 -10.08
N GLN A 100 12.33 14.32 -10.30
CA GLN A 100 13.68 14.08 -10.85
C GLN A 100 14.78 14.75 -10.02
N ASP A 101 14.53 15.00 -8.71
CA ASP A 101 15.53 15.60 -7.82
C ASP A 101 16.66 14.59 -7.53
N THR A 102 17.87 14.95 -7.97
CA THR A 102 19.08 14.12 -7.82
C THR A 102 19.53 13.98 -6.36
N MET A 103 19.15 14.92 -5.49
CA MET A 103 19.40 14.80 -4.04
C MET A 103 18.51 13.70 -3.46
N VAL A 104 17.23 13.68 -3.79
CA VAL A 104 16.29 12.62 -3.38
C VAL A 104 16.71 11.26 -3.94
N LEU A 105 17.15 11.19 -5.19
CA LEU A 105 17.71 9.97 -5.79
C LEU A 105 18.85 9.39 -4.96
N ARG A 106 19.81 10.23 -4.56
CA ARG A 106 20.96 9.80 -3.74
C ARG A 106 20.51 9.24 -2.40
N GLU A 107 19.57 9.92 -1.73
CA GLU A 107 19.04 9.47 -0.45
C GLU A 107 18.23 8.17 -0.59
N ALA A 108 17.42 8.04 -1.65
CA ALA A 108 16.67 6.82 -1.98
C ALA A 108 17.60 5.61 -2.13
N ARG A 109 18.71 5.77 -2.89
CA ARG A 109 19.76 4.74 -3.04
C ARG A 109 20.38 4.38 -1.70
N SER A 110 20.78 5.38 -0.92
CA SER A 110 21.49 5.18 0.36
C SER A 110 20.64 4.39 1.36
N PHE A 111 19.35 4.70 1.50
CA PHE A 111 18.42 3.93 2.35
C PHE A 111 18.16 2.53 1.79
N THR A 112 17.90 2.41 0.49
CA THR A 112 17.63 1.12 -0.17
C THR A 112 18.78 0.14 0.02
N GLU A 113 20.02 0.56 -0.24
CA GLU A 113 21.19 -0.30 -0.23
C GLU A 113 21.51 -0.88 1.17
N ARG A 114 21.07 -0.20 2.25
CA ARG A 114 21.19 -0.72 3.61
C ARG A 114 20.34 -1.97 3.86
N LEU A 115 19.29 -2.17 3.09
CA LEU A 115 18.37 -3.30 3.23
C LEU A 115 18.83 -4.56 2.46
N GLY A 116 19.86 -4.45 1.61
CA GLY A 116 20.31 -5.55 0.75
C GLY A 116 20.81 -6.81 1.48
N TYR A 117 21.20 -6.70 2.73
CA TYR A 117 21.61 -7.84 3.54
C TYR A 117 20.46 -8.83 3.80
N LEU A 118 19.21 -8.34 3.84
CA LEU A 118 18.00 -9.13 4.08
C LEU A 118 17.80 -10.23 3.02
N ALA A 119 18.22 -9.96 1.77
CA ALA A 119 18.14 -10.95 0.70
C ALA A 119 19.16 -12.10 0.83
N ARG A 120 20.16 -11.97 1.71
CA ARG A 120 21.30 -12.90 1.84
C ARG A 120 21.31 -13.68 3.15
N GLN A 121 20.39 -13.38 4.05
CA GLN A 121 20.22 -14.10 5.32
C GLN A 121 18.98 -14.98 5.30
N LYS A 122 18.83 -15.85 6.32
CA LYS A 122 17.59 -16.59 6.52
C LYS A 122 16.44 -15.60 6.65
N VAL A 123 15.37 -15.82 5.88
CA VAL A 123 14.17 -14.99 5.95
C VAL A 123 13.60 -14.99 7.38
N TYR A 124 13.30 -13.78 7.87
CA TYR A 124 12.73 -13.61 9.20
C TYR A 124 11.23 -13.92 9.21
N ASP A 125 10.51 -13.31 8.28
CA ASP A 125 9.09 -13.53 8.02
C ASP A 125 8.69 -13.05 6.62
N HIS A 126 7.39 -13.05 6.33
CA HIS A 126 6.86 -12.70 5.02
C HIS A 126 7.07 -11.23 4.63
N ASP A 127 7.29 -10.34 5.59
CA ASP A 127 7.43 -8.90 5.36
C ASP A 127 8.68 -8.52 4.56
N LEU A 128 9.57 -9.49 4.31
CA LEU A 128 10.64 -9.33 3.33
C LEU A 128 10.10 -8.81 1.98
N GLY A 129 8.89 -9.24 1.57
CA GLY A 129 8.23 -8.74 0.37
C GLY A 129 7.96 -7.24 0.46
N PHE A 130 7.29 -6.76 1.50
CA PHE A 130 7.02 -5.33 1.71
C PHE A 130 8.29 -4.48 1.63
N ILE A 131 9.35 -4.94 2.33
CA ILE A 131 10.62 -4.23 2.39
C ILE A 131 11.23 -4.10 0.98
N MET A 132 11.27 -5.19 0.22
CA MET A 132 11.90 -5.24 -1.10
C MET A 132 11.08 -4.52 -2.18
N ILE A 133 9.76 -4.61 -2.11
CA ILE A 133 8.86 -3.94 -3.06
C ILE A 133 8.98 -2.40 -2.90
N GLY A 134 8.84 -1.90 -1.67
CA GLY A 134 8.98 -0.47 -1.40
C GLY A 134 10.35 0.09 -1.79
N SER A 135 11.43 -0.63 -1.48
CA SER A 135 12.79 -0.16 -1.69
C SER A 135 13.36 -0.54 -3.06
N TYR A 136 13.85 -1.78 -3.17
CA TYR A 136 14.61 -2.26 -4.34
C TYR A 136 13.78 -2.31 -5.62
N LEU A 137 12.51 -2.72 -5.55
CA LEU A 137 11.68 -2.86 -6.76
C LEU A 137 11.35 -1.50 -7.36
N ASN A 138 10.97 -0.51 -6.54
CA ASN A 138 10.77 0.86 -7.02
C ASN A 138 12.09 1.43 -7.60
N GLY A 139 13.21 1.22 -6.92
CA GLY A 139 14.52 1.62 -7.43
C GLY A 139 14.87 0.96 -8.75
N TYR A 140 14.62 -0.35 -8.90
CA TYR A 140 14.85 -1.06 -10.16
C TYR A 140 13.95 -0.56 -11.29
N ARG A 141 12.66 -0.32 -11.02
CA ARG A 141 11.72 0.20 -12.04
C ARG A 141 12.20 1.52 -12.65
N LEU A 142 12.80 2.38 -11.83
CA LEU A 142 13.24 3.72 -12.26
C LEU A 142 14.67 3.74 -12.85
N THR A 143 15.54 2.86 -12.40
CA THR A 143 16.98 2.92 -12.76
C THR A 143 17.45 1.78 -13.64
N GLN A 144 16.73 0.66 -13.68
CA GLN A 144 17.11 -0.59 -14.33
C GLN A 144 18.47 -1.14 -13.83
N ASP A 145 18.82 -0.84 -12.57
CA ASP A 145 20.08 -1.23 -11.97
C ASP A 145 20.16 -2.76 -11.80
N ALA A 146 21.12 -3.38 -12.51
CA ALA A 146 21.30 -4.83 -12.51
C ALA A 146 21.68 -5.38 -11.12
N ALA A 147 22.30 -4.57 -10.24
CA ALA A 147 22.59 -4.96 -8.87
C ALA A 147 21.29 -5.08 -8.05
N TYR A 148 20.33 -4.16 -8.25
CA TYR A 148 19.03 -4.22 -7.62
C TYR A 148 18.22 -5.44 -8.06
N LYS A 149 18.24 -5.75 -9.36
CA LYS A 149 17.64 -6.99 -9.90
C LYS A 149 18.17 -8.24 -9.21
N LYS A 150 19.50 -8.35 -9.01
CA LYS A 150 20.11 -9.49 -8.32
C LYS A 150 19.63 -9.63 -6.87
N VAL A 151 19.49 -8.50 -6.15
CA VAL A 151 18.99 -8.50 -4.77
C VAL A 151 17.53 -8.95 -4.74
N LEU A 152 16.68 -8.46 -5.65
CA LEU A 152 15.27 -8.81 -5.73
C LEU A 152 15.06 -10.30 -6.03
N LEU A 153 15.81 -10.87 -6.97
CA LEU A 153 15.75 -12.31 -7.29
C LEU A 153 16.16 -13.16 -6.09
N ALA A 154 17.26 -12.81 -5.40
CA ALA A 154 17.68 -13.51 -4.20
C ALA A 154 16.67 -13.39 -3.05
N ALA A 155 16.04 -12.22 -2.88
CA ALA A 155 15.00 -12.01 -1.89
C ALA A 155 13.73 -12.83 -2.19
N ALA A 156 13.34 -12.94 -3.46
CA ALA A 156 12.22 -13.77 -3.89
C ALA A 156 12.46 -15.26 -3.58
N ASP A 157 13.67 -15.77 -3.88
CA ASP A 157 14.04 -17.13 -3.54
C ASP A 157 14.04 -17.36 -2.01
N SER A 158 14.53 -16.37 -1.24
CA SER A 158 14.50 -16.42 0.23
C SER A 158 13.06 -16.43 0.76
N LEU A 159 12.19 -15.55 0.26
CA LEU A 159 10.77 -15.49 0.63
C LEU A 159 10.06 -16.82 0.31
N ALA A 160 10.35 -17.42 -0.85
CA ALA A 160 9.78 -18.70 -1.27
C ALA A 160 10.12 -19.86 -0.33
N THR A 161 11.16 -19.75 0.52
CA THR A 161 11.48 -20.78 1.53
C THR A 161 10.43 -20.88 2.64
N LEU A 162 9.57 -19.88 2.81
CA LEU A 162 8.44 -19.92 3.74
C LEU A 162 7.25 -20.74 3.21
N PHE A 163 7.28 -21.14 1.94
CA PHE A 163 6.17 -21.87 1.34
C PHE A 163 6.05 -23.30 1.86
N ASN A 164 4.88 -23.64 2.34
CA ASN A 164 4.52 -25.01 2.69
C ASN A 164 3.59 -25.61 1.63
N PRO A 165 4.04 -26.60 0.83
CA PRO A 165 3.23 -27.15 -0.26
C PRO A 165 2.04 -27.97 0.25
N GLN A 166 2.01 -28.46 1.48
CA GLN A 166 0.85 -29.15 2.05
C GLN A 166 -0.28 -28.17 2.39
N VAL A 167 0.08 -26.96 2.86
CA VAL A 167 -0.86 -25.88 3.17
C VAL A 167 -1.23 -25.10 1.93
N GLY A 168 -0.28 -24.92 1.01
CA GLY A 168 -0.42 -24.10 -0.18
C GLY A 168 -0.14 -22.61 0.04
N THR A 169 0.44 -22.21 1.19
CA THR A 169 0.74 -20.81 1.52
C THR A 169 2.16 -20.61 2.03
N LEU A 170 2.64 -19.37 1.97
CA LEU A 170 3.80 -18.90 2.72
C LEU A 170 3.44 -18.78 4.21
N LEU A 171 4.29 -19.27 5.08
CA LEU A 171 4.21 -19.05 6.53
C LEU A 171 4.46 -17.55 6.80
N SER A 172 3.49 -16.87 7.41
CA SER A 172 3.63 -15.43 7.63
C SER A 172 4.62 -15.13 8.75
N TRP A 173 4.40 -15.68 9.93
CA TRP A 173 5.23 -15.41 11.10
C TRP A 173 5.83 -16.70 11.69
N PRO A 174 7.05 -17.10 11.28
CA PRO A 174 7.72 -18.30 11.82
C PRO A 174 7.85 -18.29 13.35
N ARG A 175 8.09 -17.09 13.93
CA ARG A 175 8.22 -16.90 15.39
C ARG A 175 6.91 -17.14 16.14
N ASN A 176 5.77 -17.02 15.48
CA ASN A 176 4.45 -17.11 16.11
C ASN A 176 3.76 -18.48 15.89
N VAL A 177 4.45 -19.46 15.30
CA VAL A 177 3.90 -20.83 15.11
C VAL A 177 3.42 -21.43 16.44
N GLY A 178 4.19 -21.25 17.52
CA GLY A 178 3.78 -21.69 18.86
C GLY A 178 2.57 -20.95 19.41
N MET A 179 2.47 -19.64 19.17
CA MET A 179 1.35 -18.82 19.63
C MET A 179 0.04 -19.20 18.94
N PHE A 180 0.06 -19.44 17.63
CA PHE A 180 -1.11 -19.85 16.86
C PHE A 180 -1.35 -21.36 16.84
N GLY A 181 -0.41 -22.18 17.33
CA GLY A 181 -0.53 -23.64 17.31
C GLY A 181 -0.46 -24.28 15.93
N GLY A 182 0.08 -23.58 14.92
CA GLY A 182 0.17 -24.10 13.56
C GLY A 182 0.81 -23.13 12.55
N HIS A 183 0.80 -23.54 11.28
CA HIS A 183 1.19 -22.70 10.16
C HIS A 183 0.21 -21.53 10.05
N ASN A 184 0.66 -20.32 10.29
CA ASN A 184 -0.15 -19.12 10.27
C ASN A 184 0.06 -18.36 8.96
N THR A 185 -1.03 -17.89 8.37
CA THR A 185 -1.04 -17.02 7.20
C THR A 185 -1.90 -15.81 7.52
N ILE A 186 -1.40 -14.61 7.24
CA ILE A 186 -2.17 -13.39 7.44
C ILE A 186 -2.50 -12.73 6.09
N MET A 187 -3.54 -11.92 6.06
CA MET A 187 -4.01 -11.27 4.84
C MET A 187 -2.94 -10.38 4.20
N ASP A 188 -2.12 -9.73 5.00
CA ASP A 188 -0.99 -8.87 4.60
C ASP A 188 -0.02 -9.59 3.65
N ASN A 189 0.09 -10.91 3.77
CA ASN A 189 0.97 -11.71 2.93
C ASN A 189 0.62 -11.63 1.44
N MET A 190 -0.62 -11.29 1.10
CA MET A 190 -1.04 -11.09 -0.30
C MET A 190 -0.21 -10.02 -1.02
N ILE A 191 0.25 -8.97 -0.31
CA ILE A 191 1.09 -7.92 -0.89
C ILE A 191 2.48 -8.46 -1.25
N ASN A 192 3.02 -9.34 -0.39
CA ASN A 192 4.37 -9.89 -0.54
C ASN A 192 4.52 -10.79 -1.77
N LEU A 193 3.40 -11.30 -2.31
CA LEU A 193 3.37 -12.10 -3.53
C LEU A 193 3.85 -11.34 -4.77
N GLU A 194 3.77 -10.00 -4.77
CA GLU A 194 4.27 -9.19 -5.87
C GLU A 194 5.76 -9.45 -6.15
N LEU A 195 6.57 -9.62 -5.09
CA LEU A 195 7.99 -9.93 -5.24
C LEU A 195 8.21 -11.25 -5.99
N LEU A 196 7.40 -12.27 -5.69
CA LEU A 196 7.49 -13.58 -6.35
C LEU A 196 7.07 -13.50 -7.82
N LEU A 197 5.95 -12.82 -8.10
CA LEU A 197 5.43 -12.66 -9.46
C LEU A 197 6.40 -11.85 -10.32
N TRP A 198 6.89 -10.72 -9.78
CA TRP A 198 7.90 -9.92 -10.46
C TRP A 198 9.17 -10.72 -10.76
N ALA A 199 9.65 -11.50 -9.79
CA ALA A 199 10.85 -12.30 -9.97
C ALA A 199 10.68 -13.36 -11.07
N ALA A 200 9.54 -14.05 -11.11
CA ALA A 200 9.23 -15.02 -12.18
C ALA A 200 9.26 -14.36 -13.57
N GLU A 201 8.75 -13.15 -13.72
CA GLU A 201 8.76 -12.41 -15.01
C GLU A 201 10.13 -11.82 -15.35
N ASN A 202 11.04 -11.72 -14.38
CA ASN A 202 12.33 -11.07 -14.55
C ASN A 202 13.53 -12.03 -14.47
N GLY A 203 13.31 -13.32 -14.75
CA GLY A 203 14.36 -14.33 -14.86
C GLY A 203 14.59 -15.17 -13.62
N GLY A 204 13.70 -15.09 -12.65
CA GLY A 204 13.55 -16.07 -11.56
C GLY A 204 12.89 -17.37 -12.06
N SER A 205 12.73 -18.34 -11.15
CA SER A 205 12.05 -19.59 -11.44
C SER A 205 10.53 -19.40 -11.62
N GLU A 206 9.91 -20.07 -12.61
CA GLU A 206 8.45 -20.13 -12.77
C GLU A 206 7.75 -20.65 -11.50
N ARG A 207 8.41 -21.49 -10.71
CA ARG A 207 7.90 -21.95 -9.41
C ARG A 207 7.50 -20.78 -8.49
N LEU A 208 8.11 -19.61 -8.59
CA LEU A 208 7.75 -18.44 -7.79
C LEU A 208 6.33 -17.96 -8.13
N ARG A 209 5.95 -17.98 -9.41
CA ARG A 209 4.57 -17.73 -9.85
C ARG A 209 3.61 -18.77 -9.30
N ASP A 210 3.96 -20.06 -9.37
CA ASP A 210 3.11 -21.15 -8.87
C ASP A 210 2.88 -21.01 -7.35
N ILE A 211 3.90 -20.63 -6.59
CA ILE A 211 3.79 -20.35 -5.16
C ILE A 211 2.82 -19.20 -4.90
N ALA A 212 2.95 -18.09 -5.63
CA ALA A 212 2.08 -16.92 -5.47
C ALA A 212 0.62 -17.27 -5.80
N VAL A 213 0.38 -18.00 -6.88
CA VAL A 213 -0.96 -18.46 -7.30
C VAL A 213 -1.56 -19.41 -6.25
N SER A 214 -0.79 -20.42 -5.79
CA SER A 214 -1.22 -21.34 -4.74
C SER A 214 -1.61 -20.62 -3.46
N HIS A 215 -0.78 -19.64 -3.03
CA HIS A 215 -1.05 -18.83 -1.85
C HIS A 215 -2.37 -18.04 -2.00
N ALA A 216 -2.56 -17.37 -3.13
CA ALA A 216 -3.77 -16.58 -3.38
C ALA A 216 -5.03 -17.46 -3.45
N ASP A 217 -4.97 -18.63 -4.07
CA ASP A 217 -6.09 -19.58 -4.14
C ASP A 217 -6.48 -20.12 -2.75
N THR A 218 -5.49 -20.46 -1.94
CA THR A 218 -5.72 -20.91 -0.55
C THR A 218 -6.29 -19.78 0.30
N THR A 219 -5.79 -18.54 0.12
CA THR A 219 -6.32 -17.34 0.79
C THR A 219 -7.77 -17.09 0.40
N MET A 220 -8.12 -17.19 -0.88
CA MET A 220 -9.52 -17.08 -1.34
C MET A 220 -10.44 -18.09 -0.65
N THR A 221 -9.93 -19.30 -0.42
CA THR A 221 -10.73 -20.39 0.14
C THR A 221 -10.99 -20.24 1.63
N TYR A 222 -10.02 -19.75 2.40
CA TYR A 222 -10.06 -19.85 3.86
C TYR A 222 -10.04 -18.51 4.62
N HIS A 223 -9.63 -17.40 3.99
CA HIS A 223 -9.54 -16.11 4.67
C HIS A 223 -10.78 -15.23 4.55
N PHE A 224 -11.86 -15.73 3.94
CA PHE A 224 -13.04 -14.91 3.72
C PHE A 224 -14.30 -15.55 4.32
N ARG A 225 -15.18 -14.67 4.81
CA ARG A 225 -16.56 -15.02 5.14
C ARG A 225 -17.40 -15.04 3.86
N PRO A 226 -18.60 -15.62 3.89
CA PRO A 226 -19.48 -15.69 2.71
C PRO A 226 -19.80 -14.34 2.09
N ASP A 227 -19.78 -13.28 2.88
CA ASP A 227 -20.01 -11.88 2.46
C ASP A 227 -18.75 -11.16 1.95
N ALA A 228 -17.67 -11.88 1.68
CA ALA A 228 -16.38 -11.37 1.23
C ALA A 228 -15.64 -10.46 2.24
N THR A 229 -16.04 -10.42 3.52
CA THR A 229 -15.23 -9.81 4.57
C THR A 229 -14.09 -10.74 4.96
N SER A 230 -12.89 -10.20 5.17
CA SER A 230 -11.71 -10.98 5.46
C SER A 230 -11.54 -11.27 6.95
N PHE A 231 -11.00 -12.45 7.24
CA PHE A 231 -10.29 -12.72 8.48
C PHE A 231 -8.85 -12.22 8.37
N HIS A 232 -8.26 -11.79 9.49
CA HIS A 232 -6.86 -11.39 9.49
C HIS A 232 -5.93 -12.61 9.35
N VAL A 233 -6.14 -13.64 10.19
CA VAL A 233 -5.27 -14.82 10.30
C VAL A 233 -6.06 -16.09 9.98
N ALA A 234 -5.48 -16.96 9.16
CA ALA A 234 -5.88 -18.36 9.02
C ALA A 234 -4.76 -19.27 9.51
N VAL A 235 -5.12 -20.32 10.24
CA VAL A 235 -4.18 -21.27 10.84
C VAL A 235 -4.41 -22.67 10.29
N TYR A 236 -3.33 -23.36 9.98
CA TYR A 236 -3.35 -24.68 9.34
C TYR A 236 -2.45 -25.66 10.07
N ASP A 237 -2.81 -26.94 9.99
CA ASP A 237 -1.90 -28.03 10.31
C ASP A 237 -0.81 -28.13 9.24
N SER A 238 0.44 -27.96 9.64
CA SER A 238 1.56 -27.88 8.70
C SER A 238 1.89 -29.21 8.01
N LEU A 239 1.44 -30.32 8.52
CA LEU A 239 1.72 -31.67 7.99
C LEU A 239 0.62 -32.15 7.03
N SER A 240 -0.65 -31.92 7.39
CA SER A 240 -1.78 -32.35 6.59
C SER A 240 -2.33 -31.27 5.65
N GLY A 241 -1.96 -30.01 5.85
CA GLY A 241 -2.53 -28.86 5.13
C GLY A 241 -3.94 -28.48 5.58
N ARG A 242 -4.53 -29.19 6.54
CA ARG A 242 -5.90 -28.95 6.99
C ARG A 242 -6.03 -27.59 7.65
N HIS A 243 -6.99 -26.77 7.20
CA HIS A 243 -7.39 -25.54 7.87
C HIS A 243 -7.93 -25.86 9.27
N LEU A 244 -7.46 -25.15 10.28
CA LEU A 244 -7.81 -25.36 11.69
C LEU A 244 -8.85 -24.34 12.16
N TYR A 245 -8.54 -23.04 12.03
CA TYR A 245 -9.41 -21.95 12.45
C TYR A 245 -8.95 -20.62 11.86
N ASN A 246 -9.81 -19.60 11.99
CA ASN A 246 -9.49 -18.21 11.72
C ASN A 246 -9.55 -17.36 12.98
N CYS A 247 -8.72 -16.33 13.05
CA CYS A 247 -8.71 -15.35 14.14
C CYS A 247 -8.25 -13.98 13.66
N THR A 248 -8.16 -13.05 14.60
CA THR A 248 -7.51 -11.76 14.37
C THR A 248 -6.30 -11.58 15.28
N HIS A 249 -5.37 -10.72 14.86
CA HIS A 249 -4.23 -10.27 15.67
C HIS A 249 -4.24 -8.74 15.83
N GLN A 250 -4.80 -8.01 14.86
CA GLN A 250 -4.83 -6.54 14.84
C GLN A 250 -6.27 -5.99 14.74
N GLY A 251 -7.28 -6.81 14.44
CA GLY A 251 -8.69 -6.42 14.45
C GLY A 251 -9.29 -6.41 15.86
N ALA A 252 -10.50 -5.89 16.00
CA ALA A 252 -11.20 -5.75 17.28
C ALA A 252 -11.65 -7.09 17.87
N ALA A 253 -12.06 -8.04 17.03
CA ALA A 253 -12.45 -9.40 17.39
C ALA A 253 -12.36 -10.34 16.19
N ASP A 254 -12.32 -11.67 16.41
CA ASP A 254 -12.27 -12.66 15.33
C ASP A 254 -13.47 -12.60 14.38
N SER A 255 -14.60 -12.07 14.84
CA SER A 255 -15.83 -11.91 14.05
C SER A 255 -15.91 -10.60 13.26
N THR A 256 -15.00 -9.64 13.50
CA THR A 256 -15.05 -8.31 12.88
C THR A 256 -14.20 -8.21 11.62
N MET A 257 -14.36 -7.13 10.87
CA MET A 257 -13.56 -6.81 9.70
C MET A 257 -12.55 -5.71 10.06
N TRP A 258 -11.29 -6.08 10.21
CA TRP A 258 -10.20 -5.13 10.37
C TRP A 258 -9.97 -4.36 9.07
N ALA A 259 -10.03 -3.02 9.12
CA ALA A 259 -10.05 -2.18 7.93
C ALA A 259 -8.81 -2.36 7.05
N ARG A 260 -7.61 -2.36 7.66
CA ARG A 260 -6.37 -2.53 6.90
C ARG A 260 -6.19 -3.96 6.40
N GLY A 261 -6.69 -4.98 7.11
CA GLY A 261 -6.70 -6.36 6.60
C GLY A 261 -7.54 -6.50 5.34
N GLN A 262 -8.73 -5.90 5.32
CA GLN A 262 -9.56 -5.86 4.11
C GLN A 262 -8.89 -5.04 3.00
N ALA A 263 -8.22 -3.93 3.34
CA ALA A 263 -7.46 -3.13 2.38
C ALA A 263 -6.33 -3.94 1.72
N TRP A 264 -5.61 -4.76 2.49
CA TRP A 264 -4.59 -5.67 1.96
C TRP A 264 -5.18 -6.70 1.01
N ALA A 265 -6.38 -7.23 1.31
CA ALA A 265 -7.09 -8.13 0.40
C ALA A 265 -7.40 -7.46 -0.94
N ILE A 266 -7.99 -6.27 -0.92
CA ILE A 266 -8.33 -5.51 -2.14
C ILE A 266 -7.08 -5.26 -2.98
N TYR A 267 -6.02 -4.75 -2.36
CA TYR A 267 -4.76 -4.46 -3.07
C TYR A 267 -4.12 -5.74 -3.61
N GLY A 268 -3.99 -6.76 -2.76
CA GLY A 268 -3.33 -8.01 -3.13
C GLY A 268 -4.03 -8.76 -4.24
N PHE A 269 -5.36 -8.88 -4.22
CA PHE A 269 -6.11 -9.53 -5.30
C PHE A 269 -6.13 -8.68 -6.58
N THR A 270 -6.16 -7.36 -6.49
CA THR A 270 -5.99 -6.48 -7.66
C THR A 270 -4.61 -6.68 -8.30
N MET A 271 -3.55 -6.75 -7.50
CA MET A 271 -2.19 -7.05 -7.95
C MET A 271 -2.11 -8.45 -8.59
N MET A 272 -2.69 -9.48 -7.95
CA MET A 272 -2.76 -10.84 -8.51
C MET A 272 -3.45 -10.87 -9.88
N ALA A 273 -4.59 -10.16 -10.01
CA ALA A 273 -5.31 -10.06 -11.29
C ALA A 273 -4.46 -9.37 -12.36
N ASP A 274 -3.72 -8.32 -11.99
CA ASP A 274 -2.87 -7.58 -12.92
C ASP A 274 -1.71 -8.42 -13.45
N TYR A 275 -0.99 -9.13 -12.58
CA TYR A 275 0.13 -9.97 -12.98
C TYR A 275 -0.30 -11.27 -13.69
N THR A 276 -1.38 -11.91 -13.23
CA THR A 276 -1.74 -13.26 -13.72
C THR A 276 -2.79 -13.26 -14.82
N ARG A 277 -3.55 -12.18 -14.96
CA ARG A 277 -4.72 -12.05 -15.87
C ARG A 277 -5.80 -13.10 -15.61
N GLN A 278 -5.88 -13.64 -14.39
CA GLN A 278 -6.86 -14.65 -14.01
C GLN A 278 -8.12 -14.00 -13.45
N GLU A 279 -9.26 -14.29 -14.08
CA GLU A 279 -10.56 -13.70 -13.79
C GLU A 279 -10.99 -13.88 -12.32
N ARG A 280 -10.73 -15.06 -11.73
CA ARG A 280 -11.08 -15.32 -10.33
C ARG A 280 -10.45 -14.36 -9.31
N PHE A 281 -9.23 -13.87 -9.60
CA PHE A 281 -8.58 -12.87 -8.75
C PHE A 281 -9.18 -11.49 -8.96
N LEU A 282 -9.58 -11.15 -10.18
CA LEU A 282 -10.30 -9.92 -10.47
C LEU A 282 -11.68 -9.90 -9.79
N ASP A 283 -12.43 -11.00 -9.88
CA ASP A 283 -13.72 -11.16 -9.19
C ASP A 283 -13.56 -11.00 -7.69
N MET A 284 -12.51 -11.60 -7.10
CA MET A 284 -12.25 -11.48 -5.68
C MET A 284 -11.87 -10.05 -5.29
N ALA A 285 -11.06 -9.36 -6.09
CA ALA A 285 -10.73 -7.95 -5.88
C ALA A 285 -11.99 -7.07 -5.90
N CYS A 286 -12.88 -7.26 -6.88
CA CYS A 286 -14.15 -6.54 -6.95
C CYS A 286 -15.02 -6.81 -5.73
N ARG A 287 -15.28 -8.07 -5.38
CA ARG A 287 -16.11 -8.44 -4.22
C ARG A 287 -15.59 -7.86 -2.91
N THR A 288 -14.27 -7.90 -2.69
CA THR A 288 -13.65 -7.34 -1.47
C THR A 288 -13.69 -5.82 -1.46
N ALA A 289 -13.58 -5.17 -2.62
CA ALA A 289 -13.72 -3.72 -2.75
C ALA A 289 -15.16 -3.27 -2.52
N ASP A 290 -16.13 -3.95 -3.12
CA ASP A 290 -17.55 -3.59 -3.00
C ASP A 290 -18.01 -3.66 -1.55
N VAL A 291 -17.71 -4.75 -0.83
CA VAL A 291 -18.09 -4.88 0.58
C VAL A 291 -17.39 -3.85 1.48
N TYR A 292 -16.17 -3.46 1.16
CA TYR A 292 -15.47 -2.40 1.87
C TYR A 292 -16.17 -1.04 1.66
N LEU A 293 -16.46 -0.69 0.41
CA LEU A 293 -17.10 0.57 0.05
C LEU A 293 -18.52 0.70 0.61
N GLU A 294 -19.31 -0.38 0.57
CA GLU A 294 -20.66 -0.43 1.13
C GLU A 294 -20.70 -0.22 2.65
N ARG A 295 -19.62 -0.61 3.35
CA ARG A 295 -19.55 -0.53 4.81
C ARG A 295 -18.85 0.71 5.35
N LEU A 296 -18.37 1.59 4.48
CA LEU A 296 -17.76 2.85 4.91
C LEU A 296 -18.75 3.69 5.71
N PRO A 297 -18.31 4.34 6.79
CA PRO A 297 -19.23 4.95 7.76
C PRO A 297 -19.87 6.24 7.26
N ASP A 298 -19.28 6.93 6.30
CA ASP A 298 -19.72 8.24 5.82
C ASP A 298 -19.06 8.65 4.49
N GLU A 299 -19.40 9.84 4.01
CA GLU A 299 -18.95 10.41 2.72
C GLU A 299 -17.46 10.75 2.67
N THR A 300 -16.74 10.72 3.80
CA THR A 300 -15.28 10.92 3.81
C THR A 300 -14.54 9.75 3.20
N LEU A 301 -15.17 8.59 3.13
CA LEU A 301 -14.64 7.32 2.65
C LEU A 301 -13.36 6.86 3.39
N VAL A 302 -13.10 7.40 4.59
CA VAL A 302 -12.01 6.94 5.46
C VAL A 302 -12.61 6.04 6.54
N PRO A 303 -12.20 4.76 6.65
CA PRO A 303 -12.77 3.84 7.62
C PRO A 303 -12.34 4.15 9.05
N PHE A 304 -13.04 3.62 10.01
CA PHE A 304 -12.46 3.35 11.32
C PHE A 304 -11.49 2.17 11.22
N TRP A 305 -10.57 2.05 12.16
CA TRP A 305 -9.54 1.00 12.15
C TRP A 305 -10.09 -0.44 12.11
N ASP A 306 -11.31 -0.62 12.60
CA ASP A 306 -12.13 -1.83 12.46
C ASP A 306 -13.57 -1.41 12.19
N PHE A 307 -14.27 -2.08 11.29
CA PHE A 307 -15.63 -1.70 10.86
C PHE A 307 -16.70 -1.89 11.96
N SER A 308 -16.36 -2.53 13.08
CA SER A 308 -17.20 -2.63 14.28
C SER A 308 -17.00 -1.46 15.26
N ARG A 309 -16.08 -0.54 14.95
CA ARG A 309 -15.66 0.57 15.83
C ARG A 309 -16.08 1.92 15.28
N SER A 310 -16.00 2.95 16.16
CA SER A 310 -16.31 4.34 15.81
C SER A 310 -15.41 5.34 16.58
N ASP A 311 -14.26 4.88 17.04
CA ASP A 311 -13.33 5.64 17.89
C ASP A 311 -12.20 6.31 17.10
N PHE A 312 -11.42 5.56 16.31
CA PHE A 312 -10.28 6.08 15.56
C PHE A 312 -10.38 5.74 14.08
N ARG A 313 -10.16 6.75 13.24
CA ARG A 313 -10.03 6.58 11.78
C ARG A 313 -8.69 5.94 11.46
N ASP A 314 -8.63 5.23 10.33
CA ASP A 314 -7.37 4.68 9.81
C ASP A 314 -7.11 5.19 8.39
N ALA A 315 -6.39 6.31 8.31
CA ALA A 315 -5.96 6.88 7.04
C ALA A 315 -5.10 5.90 6.23
N SER A 316 -4.31 5.04 6.90
CA SER A 316 -3.48 4.06 6.19
C SER A 316 -4.30 3.04 5.40
N ALA A 317 -5.41 2.56 5.95
CA ALA A 317 -6.31 1.66 5.23
C ALA A 317 -6.95 2.34 4.02
N ALA A 318 -7.38 3.61 4.16
CA ALA A 318 -7.91 4.39 3.04
C ALA A 318 -6.88 4.60 1.92
N CYS A 319 -5.60 4.85 2.25
CA CYS A 319 -4.53 5.02 1.26
C CYS A 319 -4.31 3.75 0.43
N VAL A 320 -4.24 2.60 1.10
CA VAL A 320 -4.07 1.29 0.43
C VAL A 320 -5.25 1.01 -0.50
N VAL A 321 -6.49 1.24 -0.02
CA VAL A 321 -7.69 1.04 -0.84
C VAL A 321 -7.73 2.01 -2.01
N ALA A 322 -7.45 3.29 -1.80
CA ALA A 322 -7.42 4.27 -2.90
C ALA A 322 -6.43 3.87 -4.00
N SER A 323 -5.22 3.42 -3.62
CA SER A 323 -4.22 2.94 -4.57
C SER A 323 -4.70 1.70 -5.34
N ALA A 324 -5.34 0.75 -4.65
CA ALA A 324 -5.90 -0.44 -5.27
C ALA A 324 -7.07 -0.10 -6.22
N LEU A 325 -8.00 0.77 -5.82
CA LEU A 325 -9.18 1.14 -6.60
C LEU A 325 -8.81 1.85 -7.91
N VAL A 326 -7.78 2.70 -7.93
CA VAL A 326 -7.29 3.29 -9.19
C VAL A 326 -6.89 2.18 -10.17
N ARG A 327 -6.12 1.18 -9.69
CA ARG A 327 -5.70 0.07 -10.54
C ARG A 327 -6.86 -0.84 -10.92
N LEU A 328 -7.78 -1.11 -9.98
CA LEU A 328 -8.96 -1.93 -10.23
C LEU A 328 -9.87 -1.29 -11.30
N SER A 329 -10.01 0.05 -11.30
CA SER A 329 -10.75 0.77 -12.33
C SER A 329 -10.12 0.62 -13.73
N GLU A 330 -8.78 0.57 -13.83
CA GLU A 330 -8.09 0.33 -15.10
C GLU A 330 -8.29 -1.11 -15.61
N LEU A 331 -8.34 -2.10 -14.71
CA LEU A 331 -8.53 -3.51 -15.06
C LEU A 331 -9.97 -3.85 -15.45
N THR A 332 -10.93 -3.21 -14.80
CA THR A 332 -12.37 -3.49 -14.99
C THR A 332 -13.07 -2.54 -15.95
N GLY A 333 -12.55 -1.32 -16.11
CA GLY A 333 -13.25 -0.22 -16.79
C GLY A 333 -14.37 0.43 -15.95
N VAL A 334 -14.59 0.00 -14.70
CA VAL A 334 -15.63 0.54 -13.80
C VAL A 334 -15.20 1.90 -13.27
N GLN A 335 -15.95 2.94 -13.67
CA GLN A 335 -15.64 4.34 -13.31
C GLN A 335 -15.83 4.61 -11.82
N ASP A 336 -16.81 3.98 -11.17
CA ASP A 336 -17.13 4.22 -9.75
C ASP A 336 -15.92 3.94 -8.83
N TYR A 337 -15.09 2.93 -9.13
CA TYR A 337 -13.85 2.69 -8.38
C TYR A 337 -12.90 3.88 -8.45
N LEU A 338 -12.75 4.51 -9.63
CA LEU A 338 -11.90 5.68 -9.77
C LEU A 338 -12.47 6.91 -9.05
N ASP A 339 -13.79 7.08 -9.09
CA ASP A 339 -14.48 8.18 -8.43
C ASP A 339 -14.37 8.06 -6.91
N LYS A 340 -14.53 6.85 -6.37
CA LYS A 340 -14.30 6.55 -4.94
C LYS A 340 -12.86 6.78 -4.52
N ALA A 341 -11.88 6.29 -5.30
CA ALA A 341 -10.46 6.55 -5.05
C ALA A 341 -10.15 8.04 -5.04
N THR A 342 -10.68 8.78 -6.02
CA THR A 342 -10.50 10.23 -6.11
C THR A 342 -11.08 10.95 -4.89
N THR A 343 -12.27 10.55 -4.43
CA THR A 343 -12.91 11.11 -3.23
C THR A 343 -12.08 10.82 -1.99
N MET A 344 -11.64 9.56 -1.78
CA MET A 344 -10.75 9.20 -0.67
C MET A 344 -9.49 10.07 -0.65
N LEU A 345 -8.83 10.21 -1.80
CA LEU A 345 -7.58 10.98 -1.91
C LEU A 345 -7.82 12.47 -1.65
N ARG A 346 -8.92 13.06 -2.11
CA ARG A 346 -9.28 14.44 -1.79
C ARG A 346 -9.52 14.64 -0.30
N THR A 347 -10.22 13.73 0.35
CA THR A 347 -10.43 13.75 1.80
C THR A 347 -9.10 13.69 2.54
N LEU A 348 -8.21 12.77 2.16
CA LEU A 348 -6.89 12.62 2.78
C LEU A 348 -5.96 13.81 2.52
N SER A 349 -6.16 14.53 1.41
CA SER A 349 -5.38 15.72 1.04
C SER A 349 -5.78 17.00 1.80
N ALA A 350 -6.79 16.92 2.64
CA ALA A 350 -7.33 18.05 3.42
C ALA A 350 -7.27 17.79 4.92
N GLU A 351 -7.56 18.85 5.72
CA GLU A 351 -7.79 18.68 7.15
C GLU A 351 -9.01 17.77 7.40
N PRO A 352 -8.99 16.90 8.43
CA PRO A 352 -7.94 16.83 9.46
C PRO A 352 -6.78 15.87 9.13
N TYR A 353 -6.76 15.22 7.96
CA TYR A 353 -5.80 14.14 7.67
C TYR A 353 -4.41 14.64 7.27
N ARG A 354 -4.33 15.78 6.60
CA ARG A 354 -3.05 16.37 6.17
C ARG A 354 -2.29 16.92 7.39
N CYS A 355 -1.00 16.58 7.53
CA CYS A 355 -0.16 17.05 8.64
C CYS A 355 0.18 18.54 8.57
N GLY A 356 0.17 19.15 7.38
CA GLY A 356 0.55 20.54 7.17
C GLY A 356 1.96 20.84 7.64
N ASP A 357 2.13 21.97 8.32
CA ASP A 357 3.44 22.39 8.85
C ASP A 357 3.76 21.84 10.24
N ALA A 358 2.82 21.17 10.89
CA ALA A 358 3.02 20.65 12.23
C ALA A 358 4.04 19.50 12.29
N ARG A 359 4.08 18.67 11.26
CA ARG A 359 4.89 17.43 11.18
C ARG A 359 5.45 17.23 9.78
N PRO A 360 6.61 16.56 9.63
CA PRO A 360 7.17 16.25 8.31
C PRO A 360 6.60 14.99 7.65
N ALA A 361 5.56 14.36 8.23
CA ALA A 361 4.80 13.31 7.57
C ALA A 361 3.75 13.89 6.61
N PHE A 362 3.19 13.08 5.71
CA PHE A 362 2.11 13.52 4.83
C PHE A 362 0.79 13.53 5.57
N LEU A 363 0.47 12.42 6.23
CA LEU A 363 -0.83 12.16 6.85
C LEU A 363 -0.74 11.85 8.34
N GLN A 364 -1.83 12.07 9.02
CA GLN A 364 -2.09 11.69 10.41
C GLN A 364 -3.37 10.85 10.50
N HIS A 365 -3.75 10.43 11.70
CA HIS A 365 -4.94 9.61 11.96
C HIS A 365 -4.88 8.22 11.37
N SER A 366 -3.72 7.53 11.52
CA SER A 366 -3.58 6.11 11.21
C SER A 366 -3.49 5.26 12.47
N VAL A 367 -3.91 3.99 12.37
CA VAL A 367 -3.85 3.04 13.48
C VAL A 367 -2.99 1.83 13.09
N GLY A 368 -1.84 1.67 13.76
CA GLY A 368 -0.93 0.54 13.54
C GLY A 368 -1.46 -0.77 14.10
N ASN A 369 -1.53 -0.89 15.43
CA ASN A 369 -2.02 -2.10 16.11
C ASN A 369 -2.79 -1.71 17.39
N TYR A 370 -4.10 -1.53 17.25
CA TYR A 370 -4.96 -1.10 18.36
C TYR A 370 -4.98 -2.09 19.53
N PRO A 371 -5.14 -3.44 19.33
CA PRO A 371 -5.13 -4.39 20.42
C PRO A 371 -3.83 -4.42 21.22
N ALA A 372 -2.70 -4.11 20.59
CA ALA A 372 -1.40 -4.00 21.26
C ALA A 372 -1.16 -2.63 21.90
N GLY A 373 -2.08 -1.66 21.78
CA GLY A 373 -1.91 -0.29 22.27
C GLY A 373 -0.80 0.48 21.51
N SER A 374 -0.51 0.09 20.27
CA SER A 374 0.61 0.63 19.50
C SER A 374 0.14 1.42 18.29
N GLU A 375 0.72 2.62 18.11
CA GLU A 375 0.48 3.50 16.97
C GLU A 375 -1.01 3.83 16.77
N ILE A 376 -1.69 4.26 17.83
CA ILE A 376 -3.09 4.68 17.78
C ILE A 376 -3.13 6.19 17.51
N ASP A 377 -3.76 6.57 16.39
CA ASP A 377 -3.87 7.97 15.94
C ASP A 377 -2.52 8.62 15.56
N TYR A 378 -1.67 7.87 14.90
CA TYR A 378 -0.31 8.28 14.51
C TYR A 378 -0.23 8.72 13.04
N SER A 379 0.83 9.48 12.71
CA SER A 379 1.38 9.53 11.35
C SER A 379 2.28 8.30 11.16
N ILE A 380 2.14 7.56 10.06
CA ILE A 380 2.87 6.30 9.85
C ILE A 380 3.43 6.25 8.42
N ASN A 381 4.68 5.82 8.27
CA ASN A 381 5.40 5.84 7.00
C ASN A 381 4.72 5.05 5.86
N TYR A 382 4.03 3.95 6.15
CA TYR A 382 3.32 3.20 5.11
C TYR A 382 2.01 3.89 4.68
N ALA A 383 1.37 4.69 5.52
CA ALA A 383 0.26 5.54 5.10
C ALA A 383 0.75 6.57 4.08
N ASP A 384 1.87 7.23 4.35
CA ASP A 384 2.50 8.19 3.44
C ASP A 384 2.91 7.53 2.12
N TYR A 385 3.48 6.33 2.18
CA TYR A 385 3.87 5.58 0.99
C TYR A 385 2.67 5.30 0.06
N TYR A 386 1.61 4.68 0.60
CA TYR A 386 0.44 4.33 -0.21
C TYR A 386 -0.37 5.56 -0.65
N TYR A 387 -0.35 6.63 0.13
CA TYR A 387 -0.93 7.91 -0.29
C TYR A 387 -0.22 8.47 -1.52
N LEU A 388 1.11 8.59 -1.50
CA LEU A 388 1.89 9.07 -2.64
C LEU A 388 1.75 8.14 -3.86
N GLU A 389 1.80 6.82 -3.64
CA GLU A 389 1.57 5.84 -4.70
C GLU A 389 0.20 6.02 -5.35
N ALA A 390 -0.85 6.22 -4.56
CA ALA A 390 -2.21 6.42 -5.06
C ALA A 390 -2.37 7.72 -5.86
N LEU A 391 -1.77 8.82 -5.40
CA LEU A 391 -1.76 10.10 -6.15
C LEU A 391 -1.07 9.93 -7.51
N ILE A 392 0.07 9.26 -7.55
CA ILE A 392 0.83 9.01 -8.79
C ILE A 392 0.04 8.09 -9.73
N ARG A 393 -0.57 7.03 -9.21
CA ARG A 393 -1.44 6.15 -9.99
C ARG A 393 -2.63 6.91 -10.58
N LEU A 394 -3.27 7.78 -9.80
CA LEU A 394 -4.39 8.62 -10.25
C LEU A 394 -3.93 9.59 -11.35
N GLN A 395 -2.78 10.25 -11.17
CA GLN A 395 -2.21 11.14 -12.17
C GLN A 395 -1.99 10.41 -13.50
N ARG A 396 -1.35 9.26 -13.47
CA ARG A 396 -1.09 8.44 -14.66
C ARG A 396 -2.37 7.93 -15.33
N CYS A 397 -3.35 7.50 -14.53
CA CYS A 397 -4.66 7.06 -15.03
C CYS A 397 -5.37 8.19 -15.78
N ARG A 398 -5.34 9.43 -15.27
CA ARG A 398 -5.91 10.60 -15.93
C ARG A 398 -5.18 11.00 -17.21
N GLN A 399 -3.86 10.91 -17.25
CA GLN A 399 -3.04 11.21 -18.44
C GLN A 399 -3.25 10.23 -19.59
N ARG A 400 -3.73 9.03 -19.33
CA ARG A 400 -4.00 7.99 -20.35
C ARG A 400 -5.41 8.07 -20.93
N ARG A 401 -6.32 8.81 -20.31
CA ARG A 401 -7.71 9.04 -20.73
C ARG A 401 -7.83 10.32 -21.56
#